data_5d06218a50e48d46adc3f9e2a7b645e7
#
_entry.id   5d06218a50e48d46adc3f9e2a7b645e7
#
_cell.length_a   1.000
_cell.length_b   1.000
_cell.length_c   1.000
_cell.angle_alpha   90.00
_cell.angle_beta   90.00
_cell.angle_gamma   90.00
#
_symmetry.space_group_name_H-M   'P 1'
#
loop_
_entity.id
_entity.type
_entity.pdbx_description
1 polymer ?
#
loop_
_entity_poly.entity_id
_entity_poly.type
_entity_poly.pdbx_seq_one_letter_code
_entity_poly.pdbx_strand_id
1 'polypeptide(L)'
;MTERERIIKALKREKIEGHVPTFELVFYLTMEVLGKVHPSHRSYHQWNQSSAKEKELQLRDMAFCYTEIAKLYGHGAIFVHPNPNDFENAVRLLRIIRETTGMEYYLCMHGDPTFSIPNGDRMIDFSARIYEDPEGIKTEQEQRLVKMTDFAEKLKKVDNGALLDGFTLCADYCFNVNPFFPPDIFGDLIAPPLAKVIKAYRDMGYYTIKHTDGNIMPIMEHLVQCKPDALHSLDPQGGVDLKLVKQKYGDKICLVGNVNCGLLQTGTDEEAAADIRRALRDGMPGYGFIFSTSNCVYTGLDLGRYNMMNKIWREEGVYK
;
A
#
# COMPACT_ATOMS: atom_id res chain seq x y z
N MET A 1 4.28 -6.58 -22.39
CA MET A 1 4.12 -6.79 -20.93
C MET A 1 3.32 -5.62 -20.39
N THR A 2 2.16 -5.88 -19.77
CA THR A 2 1.33 -4.87 -19.11
C THR A 2 1.99 -4.36 -17.84
N GLU A 3 1.56 -3.23 -17.31
CA GLU A 3 2.04 -2.72 -16.03
C GLU A 3 1.66 -3.66 -14.87
N ARG A 4 0.49 -4.30 -14.93
CA ARG A 4 0.09 -5.37 -14.01
C ARG A 4 1.10 -6.53 -13.99
N GLU A 5 1.49 -7.03 -15.15
CA GLU A 5 2.47 -8.12 -15.25
C GLU A 5 3.82 -7.71 -14.68
N ARG A 6 4.21 -6.46 -14.86
CA ARG A 6 5.45 -5.88 -14.33
C ARG A 6 5.44 -5.85 -12.80
N ILE A 7 4.33 -5.41 -12.18
CA ILE A 7 4.14 -5.46 -10.72
C ILE A 7 4.22 -6.91 -10.22
N ILE A 8 3.50 -7.84 -10.85
CA ILE A 8 3.50 -9.26 -10.44
C ILE A 8 4.90 -9.87 -10.52
N LYS A 9 5.67 -9.57 -11.56
CA LYS A 9 7.06 -10.01 -11.66
C LYS A 9 7.92 -9.44 -10.54
N ALA A 10 7.74 -8.16 -10.18
CA ALA A 10 8.45 -7.57 -9.05
C ALA A 10 8.09 -8.27 -7.73
N LEU A 11 6.79 -8.51 -7.47
CA LEU A 11 6.35 -9.26 -6.28
C LEU A 11 6.97 -10.66 -6.20
N LYS A 12 7.15 -11.32 -7.35
CA LYS A 12 7.81 -12.63 -7.47
C LYS A 12 9.35 -12.54 -7.48
N ARG A 13 9.93 -11.35 -7.50
CA ARG A 13 11.37 -11.10 -7.62
C ARG A 13 11.97 -11.69 -8.92
N GLU A 14 11.15 -11.77 -9.97
CA GLU A 14 11.54 -12.21 -11.29
C GLU A 14 12.24 -11.10 -12.09
N LYS A 15 13.01 -11.48 -13.11
CA LYS A 15 13.63 -10.53 -14.02
C LYS A 15 12.58 -9.70 -14.75
N ILE A 16 12.79 -8.39 -14.78
CA ILE A 16 11.97 -7.40 -15.47
C ILE A 16 12.85 -6.72 -16.52
N GLU A 17 12.31 -6.54 -17.71
CA GLU A 17 12.95 -5.74 -18.78
C GLU A 17 12.28 -4.36 -18.84
N GLY A 18 13.09 -3.32 -19.10
CA GLY A 18 12.64 -1.95 -19.15
C GLY A 18 12.57 -1.30 -17.76
N HIS A 19 11.60 -0.44 -17.51
CA HIS A 19 11.51 0.33 -16.26
C HIS A 19 11.19 -0.55 -15.05
N VAL A 20 11.81 -0.19 -13.91
CA VAL A 20 11.34 -0.66 -12.60
C VAL A 20 9.88 -0.24 -12.43
N PRO A 21 8.97 -1.13 -11.99
CA PRO A 21 7.58 -0.74 -11.79
C PRO A 21 7.46 0.32 -10.70
N THR A 22 6.46 1.19 -10.81
CA THR A 22 6.16 2.20 -9.80
C THR A 22 4.73 2.06 -9.31
N PHE A 23 4.52 2.47 -8.08
CA PHE A 23 3.24 2.40 -7.37
C PHE A 23 3.23 3.46 -6.28
N GLU A 24 2.10 4.10 -6.04
CA GLU A 24 1.89 4.92 -4.86
C GLU A 24 0.77 4.34 -4.02
N LEU A 25 0.98 4.27 -2.70
CA LEU A 25 -0.03 3.77 -1.78
C LEU A 25 -1.33 4.55 -1.92
N VAL A 26 -1.25 5.89 -1.87
CA VAL A 26 -2.35 6.79 -2.23
C VAL A 26 -1.77 8.07 -2.83
N PHE A 27 -2.42 8.59 -3.85
CA PHE A 27 -2.07 9.88 -4.46
C PHE A 27 -3.17 10.90 -4.16
N TYR A 28 -2.98 11.74 -3.13
CA TYR A 28 -3.98 12.71 -2.70
C TYR A 28 -3.97 14.04 -3.46
N LEU A 29 -2.95 14.34 -4.27
CA LEU A 29 -2.87 15.59 -5.03
C LEU A 29 -3.78 15.61 -6.26
N THR A 30 -4.87 14.85 -6.25
CA THR A 30 -5.82 14.77 -7.36
C THR A 30 -6.53 16.10 -7.66
N MET A 31 -6.70 16.96 -6.64
CA MET A 31 -7.26 18.30 -6.85
C MET A 31 -6.31 19.18 -7.67
N GLU A 32 -5.01 19.12 -7.38
CA GLU A 32 -4.00 19.91 -8.12
C GLU A 32 -3.83 19.39 -9.56
N VAL A 33 -3.92 18.08 -9.76
CA VAL A 33 -3.64 17.45 -11.05
C VAL A 33 -4.88 17.35 -11.95
N LEU A 34 -6.05 17.00 -11.38
CA LEU A 34 -7.28 16.71 -12.12
C LEU A 34 -8.42 17.69 -11.85
N GLY A 35 -8.26 18.62 -10.89
CA GLY A 35 -9.36 19.46 -10.42
C GLY A 35 -10.44 18.69 -9.66
N LYS A 36 -10.13 17.53 -9.09
CA LYS A 36 -11.09 16.63 -8.42
C LYS A 36 -10.60 16.22 -7.03
N VAL A 37 -11.50 16.26 -6.04
CA VAL A 37 -11.22 15.73 -4.70
C VAL A 37 -10.98 14.22 -4.80
N HIS A 38 -9.95 13.74 -4.11
CA HIS A 38 -9.65 12.31 -4.07
C HIS A 38 -10.87 11.51 -3.56
N PRO A 39 -11.19 10.35 -4.15
CA PRO A 39 -12.39 9.57 -3.81
C PRO A 39 -12.56 9.30 -2.31
N SER A 40 -11.48 8.96 -1.59
CA SER A 40 -11.56 8.68 -0.14
C SER A 40 -11.88 9.92 0.72
N HIS A 41 -11.66 11.13 0.23
CA HIS A 41 -11.96 12.38 0.93
C HIS A 41 -13.35 12.95 0.62
N ARG A 42 -14.11 12.28 -0.24
CA ARG A 42 -15.48 12.72 -0.57
C ARG A 42 -16.46 12.27 0.49
N SER A 43 -17.50 13.07 0.69
CA SER A 43 -18.59 12.76 1.63
C SER A 43 -19.85 12.39 0.85
N TYR A 44 -20.44 11.26 1.18
CA TYR A 44 -21.64 10.71 0.53
C TYR A 44 -22.77 10.50 1.55
N HIS A 45 -23.11 11.52 2.32
CA HIS A 45 -24.16 11.43 3.36
C HIS A 45 -25.52 10.97 2.85
N GLN A 46 -25.84 11.27 1.58
CA GLN A 46 -27.11 10.92 0.95
C GLN A 46 -27.01 9.73 -0.02
N TRP A 47 -25.94 8.93 0.07
CA TRP A 47 -25.71 7.82 -0.86
C TRP A 47 -26.94 6.92 -1.04
N ASN A 48 -27.58 6.52 0.07
CA ASN A 48 -28.74 5.63 0.03
C ASN A 48 -29.98 6.25 -0.61
N GLN A 49 -30.04 7.58 -0.72
CA GLN A 49 -31.13 8.33 -1.35
C GLN A 49 -30.85 8.59 -2.84
N SER A 50 -29.60 8.42 -3.29
CA SER A 50 -29.21 8.64 -4.67
C SER A 50 -29.81 7.57 -5.58
N SER A 51 -30.19 7.97 -6.79
CA SER A 51 -30.64 7.03 -7.82
C SER A 51 -29.54 6.09 -8.25
N ALA A 52 -29.89 4.92 -8.81
CA ALA A 52 -28.91 3.98 -9.35
C ALA A 52 -28.01 4.62 -10.41
N LYS A 53 -28.57 5.51 -11.24
CA LYS A 53 -27.82 6.27 -12.25
C LYS A 53 -26.80 7.20 -11.61
N GLU A 54 -27.16 7.89 -10.54
CA GLU A 54 -26.25 8.80 -9.85
C GLU A 54 -25.12 8.03 -9.16
N LYS A 55 -25.42 6.93 -8.45
CA LYS A 55 -24.41 6.04 -7.86
C LYS A 55 -23.40 5.54 -8.91
N GLU A 56 -23.89 5.10 -10.06
CA GLU A 56 -23.05 4.67 -11.17
C GLU A 56 -22.14 5.80 -11.68
N LEU A 57 -22.66 7.02 -11.83
CA LEU A 57 -21.86 8.18 -12.24
C LEU A 57 -20.77 8.52 -11.22
N GLN A 58 -21.09 8.47 -9.93
CA GLN A 58 -20.11 8.71 -8.86
C GLN A 58 -19.00 7.64 -8.85
N LEU A 59 -19.35 6.37 -9.00
CA LEU A 59 -18.35 5.29 -9.09
C LEU A 59 -17.46 5.42 -10.34
N ARG A 60 -18.02 5.84 -11.48
CA ARG A 60 -17.25 6.13 -12.70
C ARG A 60 -16.33 7.32 -12.51
N ASP A 61 -16.73 8.34 -11.79
CA ASP A 61 -15.87 9.48 -11.47
C ASP A 61 -14.73 9.10 -10.51
N MET A 62 -14.99 8.20 -9.56
CA MET A 62 -13.91 7.61 -8.72
C MET A 62 -12.92 6.82 -9.56
N ALA A 63 -13.42 5.92 -10.42
CA ALA A 63 -12.59 5.13 -11.31
C ALA A 63 -11.73 6.03 -12.22
N PHE A 64 -12.31 7.10 -12.77
CA PHE A 64 -11.58 8.10 -13.56
C PHE A 64 -10.40 8.70 -12.76
N CYS A 65 -10.60 9.12 -11.51
CA CYS A 65 -9.51 9.67 -10.70
C CYS A 65 -8.35 8.67 -10.55
N TYR A 66 -8.65 7.42 -10.24
CA TYR A 66 -7.63 6.38 -10.07
C TYR A 66 -6.88 6.08 -11.39
N THR A 67 -7.62 5.90 -12.47
CA THR A 67 -7.03 5.49 -13.74
C THR A 67 -6.24 6.60 -14.41
N GLU A 68 -6.70 7.86 -14.34
CA GLU A 68 -5.97 8.98 -14.92
C GLU A 68 -4.67 9.29 -14.16
N ILE A 69 -4.66 9.20 -12.83
CA ILE A 69 -3.42 9.34 -12.05
C ILE A 69 -2.44 8.21 -12.41
N ALA A 70 -2.91 6.96 -12.44
CA ALA A 70 -2.05 5.84 -12.78
C ALA A 70 -1.45 5.99 -14.19
N LYS A 71 -2.26 6.39 -15.16
CA LYS A 71 -1.83 6.65 -16.54
C LYS A 71 -0.82 7.80 -16.63
N LEU A 72 -1.10 8.93 -15.99
CA LEU A 72 -0.26 10.13 -16.03
C LEU A 72 1.14 9.86 -15.49
N TYR A 73 1.21 9.20 -14.34
CA TYR A 73 2.47 8.94 -13.63
C TYR A 73 3.11 7.59 -13.95
N GLY A 74 2.43 6.73 -14.71
CA GLY A 74 2.94 5.41 -15.07
C GLY A 74 2.90 4.41 -13.91
N HIS A 75 1.96 4.59 -12.97
CA HIS A 75 1.80 3.63 -11.88
C HIS A 75 1.37 2.27 -12.41
N GLY A 76 2.04 1.20 -11.98
CA GLY A 76 1.69 -0.16 -12.37
C GLY A 76 0.56 -0.76 -11.53
N ALA A 77 0.27 -0.17 -10.38
CA ALA A 77 -0.78 -0.62 -9.48
C ALA A 77 -1.70 0.53 -9.05
N ILE A 78 -2.93 0.18 -8.70
CA ILE A 78 -3.95 1.09 -8.15
C ILE A 78 -4.46 0.50 -6.83
N PHE A 79 -4.28 1.25 -5.74
CA PHE A 79 -4.90 0.93 -4.46
C PHE A 79 -6.30 1.53 -4.40
N VAL A 80 -7.31 0.69 -4.53
CA VAL A 80 -8.70 1.10 -4.65
C VAL A 80 -9.33 1.27 -3.27
N HIS A 81 -9.83 2.46 -2.98
CA HIS A 81 -10.61 2.78 -1.78
C HIS A 81 -12.06 3.05 -2.20
N PRO A 82 -12.95 2.06 -2.09
CA PRO A 82 -14.37 2.27 -2.36
C PRO A 82 -14.95 3.30 -1.38
N ASN A 83 -15.81 4.17 -1.88
CA ASN A 83 -16.49 5.15 -1.05
C ASN A 83 -17.92 5.38 -1.58
N PRO A 84 -18.96 4.96 -0.86
CA PRO A 84 -18.92 4.26 0.43
C PRO A 84 -18.20 2.89 0.38
N ASN A 85 -17.60 2.51 1.50
CA ASN A 85 -16.83 1.27 1.62
C ASN A 85 -17.74 0.10 2.03
N ASP A 86 -18.50 -0.40 1.07
CA ASP A 86 -19.27 -1.63 1.19
C ASP A 86 -18.97 -2.59 0.05
N PHE A 87 -19.42 -3.83 0.18
CA PHE A 87 -19.08 -4.90 -0.77
C PHE A 87 -19.59 -4.63 -2.19
N GLU A 88 -20.82 -4.14 -2.35
CA GLU A 88 -21.44 -3.92 -3.66
C GLU A 88 -20.74 -2.78 -4.42
N ASN A 89 -20.47 -1.67 -3.73
CA ASN A 89 -19.73 -0.55 -4.30
C ASN A 89 -18.29 -0.93 -4.63
N ALA A 90 -17.62 -1.72 -3.78
CA ALA A 90 -16.28 -2.22 -4.04
C ALA A 90 -16.23 -3.06 -5.33
N VAL A 91 -17.11 -4.04 -5.45
CA VAL A 91 -17.19 -4.90 -6.66
C VAL A 91 -17.52 -4.08 -7.90
N ARG A 92 -18.49 -3.14 -7.81
CA ARG A 92 -18.85 -2.31 -8.96
C ARG A 92 -17.73 -1.39 -9.39
N LEU A 93 -17.03 -0.75 -8.44
CA LEU A 93 -15.89 0.12 -8.73
C LEU A 93 -14.75 -0.66 -9.41
N LEU A 94 -14.39 -1.83 -8.90
CA LEU A 94 -13.39 -2.71 -9.53
C LEU A 94 -13.79 -3.08 -10.96
N ARG A 95 -15.06 -3.43 -11.19
CA ARG A 95 -15.58 -3.72 -12.53
C ARG A 95 -15.45 -2.53 -13.47
N ILE A 96 -15.81 -1.33 -13.02
CA ILE A 96 -15.67 -0.10 -13.83
C ILE A 96 -14.21 0.15 -14.20
N ILE A 97 -13.27 -0.01 -13.25
CA ILE A 97 -11.85 0.14 -13.54
C ILE A 97 -11.41 -0.90 -14.60
N ARG A 98 -11.81 -2.17 -14.46
CA ARG A 98 -11.51 -3.22 -15.44
C ARG A 98 -12.20 -2.99 -16.79
N GLU A 99 -13.44 -2.54 -16.81
CA GLU A 99 -14.15 -2.16 -18.05
C GLU A 99 -13.40 -1.06 -18.83
N THR A 100 -12.76 -0.14 -18.09
CA THR A 100 -12.04 1.01 -18.65
C THR A 100 -10.62 0.67 -19.10
N THR A 101 -9.91 -0.17 -18.33
CA THR A 101 -8.46 -0.39 -18.46
C THR A 101 -8.07 -1.84 -18.83
N GLY A 102 -9.04 -2.75 -18.86
CA GLY A 102 -8.74 -4.18 -19.02
C GLY A 102 -7.84 -4.69 -17.89
N MET A 103 -6.82 -5.44 -18.25
CA MET A 103 -5.84 -6.00 -17.33
C MET A 103 -4.53 -5.19 -17.28
N GLU A 104 -4.58 -3.89 -17.58
CA GLU A 104 -3.38 -3.05 -17.63
C GLU A 104 -2.74 -2.87 -16.26
N TYR A 105 -3.55 -2.63 -15.21
CA TYR A 105 -3.07 -2.31 -13.87
C TYR A 105 -3.27 -3.45 -12.88
N TYR A 106 -2.34 -3.59 -11.94
CA TYR A 106 -2.52 -4.39 -10.73
C TYR A 106 -3.50 -3.66 -9.80
N LEU A 107 -4.60 -4.31 -9.39
CA LEU A 107 -5.57 -3.72 -8.48
C LEU A 107 -5.48 -4.36 -7.10
N CYS A 108 -5.39 -3.53 -6.07
CA CYS A 108 -5.42 -3.98 -4.69
C CYS A 108 -6.40 -3.15 -3.84
N MET A 109 -6.81 -3.72 -2.72
CA MET A 109 -7.68 -3.10 -1.72
C MET A 109 -7.11 -3.31 -0.32
N HIS A 110 -7.59 -2.52 0.65
CA HIS A 110 -7.21 -2.70 2.05
C HIS A 110 -7.69 -4.06 2.60
N GLY A 111 -6.83 -4.72 3.40
CA GLY A 111 -7.13 -6.03 3.95
C GLY A 111 -6.40 -6.38 5.25
N ASP A 112 -6.03 -5.40 6.09
CA ASP A 112 -5.29 -5.62 7.34
C ASP A 112 -6.25 -5.75 8.55
N PRO A 113 -6.29 -6.89 9.24
CA PRO A 113 -7.09 -7.07 10.46
C PRO A 113 -6.37 -6.61 11.72
N THR A 114 -5.06 -6.31 11.66
CA THR A 114 -4.26 -6.08 12.85
C THR A 114 -4.47 -4.69 13.45
N PHE A 115 -4.02 -4.50 14.68
CA PHE A 115 -4.09 -3.20 15.33
C PHE A 115 -2.96 -2.29 14.86
N SER A 116 -3.31 -1.06 14.48
CA SER A 116 -2.37 0.07 14.36
C SER A 116 -2.16 0.74 15.71
N ILE A 117 -1.15 1.63 15.77
CA ILE A 117 -0.99 2.60 16.86
C ILE A 117 -2.29 3.41 17.01
N PRO A 118 -2.93 3.41 18.19
CA PRO A 118 -4.12 4.21 18.41
C PRO A 118 -3.81 5.71 18.42
N ASN A 119 -4.80 6.53 18.08
CA ASN A 119 -4.65 7.98 18.08
C ASN A 119 -4.97 8.60 19.43
N GLY A 120 -4.18 9.61 19.84
CA GLY A 120 -4.43 10.44 21.03
C GLY A 120 -4.46 9.63 22.32
N ASP A 121 -5.39 9.97 23.22
CA ASP A 121 -5.51 9.38 24.55
C ASP A 121 -5.78 7.87 24.54
N ARG A 122 -6.38 7.36 23.47
CA ARG A 122 -6.59 5.90 23.30
C ARG A 122 -5.28 5.10 23.27
N MET A 123 -4.14 5.77 23.03
CA MET A 123 -2.83 5.13 23.06
C MET A 123 -2.47 4.67 24.47
N ILE A 124 -2.79 5.46 25.50
CA ILE A 124 -2.55 5.14 26.91
C ILE A 124 -3.40 3.94 27.32
N ASP A 125 -4.70 4.01 27.04
CA ASP A 125 -5.65 2.94 27.40
C ASP A 125 -5.28 1.62 26.69
N PHE A 126 -4.89 1.70 25.42
CA PHE A 126 -4.51 0.51 24.67
C PHE A 126 -3.18 -0.07 25.15
N SER A 127 -2.22 0.79 25.55
CA SER A 127 -0.95 0.33 26.14
C SER A 127 -1.17 -0.41 27.44
N ALA A 128 -2.07 0.07 28.32
CA ALA A 128 -2.46 -0.64 29.53
C ALA A 128 -3.12 -1.98 29.20
N ARG A 129 -4.08 -1.97 28.26
CA ARG A 129 -4.82 -3.17 27.84
C ARG A 129 -3.93 -4.27 27.29
N ILE A 130 -2.82 -3.94 26.61
CA ILE A 130 -1.84 -4.93 26.11
C ILE A 130 -1.36 -5.87 27.23
N TYR A 131 -1.18 -5.35 28.43
CA TYR A 131 -0.69 -6.10 29.58
C TYR A 131 -1.82 -6.64 30.48
N GLU A 132 -2.94 -5.95 30.57
CA GLU A 132 -4.06 -6.30 31.47
C GLU A 132 -5.02 -7.31 30.84
N ASP A 133 -5.21 -7.27 29.50
CA ASP A 133 -6.17 -8.12 28.78
C ASP A 133 -5.62 -8.59 27.42
N PRO A 134 -4.47 -9.28 27.36
CA PRO A 134 -3.90 -9.75 26.10
C PRO A 134 -4.81 -10.76 25.37
N GLU A 135 -5.58 -11.58 26.11
CA GLU A 135 -6.50 -12.56 25.50
C GLU A 135 -7.73 -11.88 24.87
N GLY A 136 -8.22 -10.78 25.46
CA GLY A 136 -9.27 -9.96 24.84
C GLY A 136 -8.80 -9.31 23.55
N ILE A 137 -7.54 -8.85 23.50
CA ILE A 137 -6.92 -8.33 22.27
C ILE A 137 -6.84 -9.42 21.19
N LYS A 138 -6.38 -10.61 21.51
CA LYS A 138 -6.31 -11.74 20.58
C LYS A 138 -7.69 -12.11 20.05
N THR A 139 -8.70 -12.13 20.92
CA THR A 139 -10.09 -12.40 20.54
C THR A 139 -10.64 -11.37 19.56
N GLU A 140 -10.40 -10.08 19.84
CA GLU A 140 -10.81 -9.00 18.94
C GLU A 140 -10.11 -9.09 17.57
N GLN A 141 -8.82 -9.41 17.56
CA GLN A 141 -8.08 -9.59 16.30
C GLN A 141 -8.59 -10.78 15.50
N GLU A 142 -8.94 -11.89 16.14
CA GLU A 142 -9.53 -13.04 15.46
C GLU A 142 -10.88 -12.69 14.81
N GLN A 143 -11.72 -11.89 15.49
CA GLN A 143 -12.98 -11.39 14.91
C GLN A 143 -12.74 -10.47 13.70
N ARG A 144 -11.70 -9.62 13.75
CA ARG A 144 -11.30 -8.78 12.61
C ARG A 144 -10.78 -9.63 11.45
N LEU A 145 -9.96 -10.63 11.75
CA LEU A 145 -9.43 -11.58 10.78
C LEU A 145 -10.57 -12.29 10.03
N VAL A 146 -11.56 -12.83 10.75
CA VAL A 146 -12.74 -13.48 10.16
C VAL A 146 -13.47 -12.52 9.21
N LYS A 147 -13.72 -11.27 9.62
CA LYS A 147 -14.39 -10.27 8.75
C LYS A 147 -13.61 -10.00 7.46
N MET A 148 -12.28 -9.90 7.53
CA MET A 148 -11.43 -9.65 6.37
C MET A 148 -11.38 -10.85 5.43
N THR A 149 -11.26 -12.06 5.97
CA THR A 149 -11.25 -13.29 5.17
C THR A 149 -12.60 -13.56 4.54
N ASP A 150 -13.71 -13.36 5.26
CA ASP A 150 -15.07 -13.46 4.71
C ASP A 150 -15.31 -12.50 3.54
N PHE A 151 -14.80 -11.27 3.64
CA PHE A 151 -14.86 -10.32 2.54
C PHE A 151 -14.11 -10.84 1.31
N ALA A 152 -12.87 -11.32 1.50
CA ALA A 152 -12.05 -11.85 0.42
C ALA A 152 -12.68 -13.12 -0.21
N GLU A 153 -13.27 -14.01 0.58
CA GLU A 153 -13.99 -15.18 0.08
C GLU A 153 -15.23 -14.81 -0.74
N LYS A 154 -16.01 -13.81 -0.27
CA LYS A 154 -17.15 -13.28 -1.02
C LYS A 154 -16.68 -12.66 -2.34
N LEU A 155 -15.61 -11.90 -2.30
CA LEU A 155 -15.02 -11.31 -3.50
C LEU A 155 -14.55 -12.40 -4.46
N LYS A 156 -13.88 -13.45 -3.97
CA LYS A 156 -13.43 -14.58 -4.79
C LYS A 156 -14.56 -15.29 -5.51
N LYS A 157 -15.75 -15.40 -4.90
CA LYS A 157 -16.93 -16.02 -5.52
C LYS A 157 -17.50 -15.21 -6.69
N VAL A 158 -17.35 -13.88 -6.68
CA VAL A 158 -17.83 -12.98 -7.76
C VAL A 158 -16.71 -12.55 -8.71
N ASP A 159 -15.47 -12.85 -8.33
CA ASP A 159 -14.25 -12.57 -9.08
C ASP A 159 -13.78 -13.86 -9.75
N ASN A 160 -13.89 -13.94 -11.06
CA ASN A 160 -13.34 -15.04 -11.84
C ASN A 160 -11.79 -14.93 -12.00
N GLY A 161 -11.08 -14.32 -11.03
CA GLY A 161 -9.65 -14.08 -11.05
C GLY A 161 -9.23 -12.86 -11.88
N ALA A 162 -10.19 -11.97 -12.18
CA ALA A 162 -9.96 -10.82 -13.06
C ALA A 162 -10.20 -9.45 -12.38
N LEU A 163 -10.90 -9.40 -11.24
CA LEU A 163 -11.27 -8.13 -10.61
C LEU A 163 -10.14 -7.58 -9.72
N LEU A 164 -9.66 -8.38 -8.78
CA LEU A 164 -8.66 -7.98 -7.78
C LEU A 164 -7.43 -8.87 -7.87
N ASP A 165 -6.24 -8.28 -7.76
CA ASP A 165 -4.97 -8.99 -7.77
C ASP A 165 -4.44 -9.27 -6.37
N GLY A 166 -4.74 -8.40 -5.40
CA GLY A 166 -4.22 -8.56 -4.05
C GLY A 166 -4.78 -7.60 -3.02
N PHE A 167 -4.27 -7.75 -1.80
CA PHE A 167 -4.59 -6.90 -0.67
C PHE A 167 -3.36 -6.14 -0.18
N THR A 168 -3.55 -4.85 0.12
CA THR A 168 -2.55 -4.03 0.82
C THR A 168 -2.95 -3.95 2.29
N LEU A 169 -2.05 -4.42 3.16
CA LEU A 169 -2.27 -4.49 4.58
C LEU A 169 -1.66 -3.26 5.24
N CYS A 170 -2.51 -2.30 5.60
CA CYS A 170 -2.08 -1.02 6.15
C CYS A 170 -2.43 -0.94 7.64
N ALA A 171 -1.44 -1.12 8.48
CA ALA A 171 -1.48 -0.83 9.91
C ALA A 171 -0.09 -0.39 10.34
N ASP A 172 0.01 0.77 10.99
CA ASP A 172 1.27 1.33 11.43
C ASP A 172 1.60 0.85 12.84
N TYR A 173 2.83 0.35 12.98
CA TYR A 173 3.30 -0.27 14.22
C TYR A 173 4.43 0.50 14.89
N CYS A 174 5.01 1.47 14.19
CA CYS A 174 6.22 2.15 14.64
C CYS A 174 6.09 3.67 14.52
N PHE A 175 6.73 4.35 15.47
CA PHE A 175 7.14 5.75 15.32
C PHE A 175 8.47 5.83 14.59
N ASN A 176 8.92 7.03 14.23
CA ASN A 176 10.22 7.21 13.58
C ASN A 176 11.40 6.78 14.46
N VAL A 177 11.26 6.76 15.76
CA VAL A 177 12.33 6.42 16.70
C VAL A 177 12.28 4.96 17.16
N ASN A 178 11.09 4.39 17.36
CA ASN A 178 10.91 3.03 17.90
C ASN A 178 9.54 2.44 17.57
N PRO A 179 9.39 1.10 17.62
CA PRO A 179 8.07 0.47 17.59
C PRO A 179 7.19 0.89 18.75
N PHE A 180 5.88 1.00 18.50
CA PHE A 180 4.87 1.15 19.57
C PHE A 180 4.71 -0.15 20.35
N PHE A 181 4.68 -1.28 19.65
CA PHE A 181 4.71 -2.60 20.26
C PHE A 181 6.18 -3.02 20.43
N PRO A 182 6.66 -3.31 21.67
CA PRO A 182 7.95 -3.97 21.84
C PRO A 182 8.05 -5.22 20.96
N PRO A 183 9.25 -5.60 20.46
CA PRO A 183 9.38 -6.70 19.48
C PRO A 183 8.80 -8.05 19.96
N ASP A 184 8.89 -8.37 21.25
CA ASP A 184 8.28 -9.56 21.85
C ASP A 184 6.75 -9.47 21.85
N ILE A 185 6.18 -8.35 22.25
CA ILE A 185 4.73 -8.10 22.20
C ILE A 185 4.24 -8.11 20.74
N PHE A 186 4.99 -7.52 19.80
CA PHE A 186 4.67 -7.59 18.39
C PHE A 186 4.63 -9.05 17.89
N GLY A 187 5.64 -9.85 18.28
CA GLY A 187 5.72 -11.26 17.95
C GLY A 187 4.56 -12.09 18.50
N ASP A 188 4.08 -11.76 19.70
CA ASP A 188 3.01 -12.52 20.35
C ASP A 188 1.59 -12.07 19.94
N LEU A 189 1.37 -10.76 19.74
CA LEU A 189 0.03 -10.22 19.52
C LEU A 189 -0.25 -9.84 18.06
N ILE A 190 0.72 -9.31 17.33
CA ILE A 190 0.49 -8.73 16.00
C ILE A 190 0.91 -9.67 14.87
N ALA A 191 2.09 -10.28 14.97
CA ALA A 191 2.62 -11.13 13.91
C ALA A 191 1.75 -12.37 13.62
N PRO A 192 1.17 -13.09 14.60
CA PRO A 192 0.36 -14.27 14.32
C PRO A 192 -0.90 -13.99 13.48
N PRO A 193 -1.78 -13.02 13.80
CA PRO A 193 -2.93 -12.69 12.96
C PRO A 193 -2.51 -12.11 11.60
N LEU A 194 -1.40 -11.35 11.53
CA LEU A 194 -0.84 -10.89 10.26
C LEU A 194 -0.43 -12.06 9.36
N ALA A 195 0.28 -13.04 9.90
CA ALA A 195 0.68 -14.24 9.15
C ALA A 195 -0.53 -15.07 8.70
N LYS A 196 -1.57 -15.18 9.55
CA LYS A 196 -2.81 -15.91 9.20
C LYS A 196 -3.53 -15.24 8.03
N VAL A 197 -3.71 -13.92 8.04
CA VAL A 197 -4.41 -13.23 6.94
C VAL A 197 -3.62 -13.28 5.64
N ILE A 198 -2.29 -13.10 5.69
CA ILE A 198 -1.42 -13.23 4.52
C ILE A 198 -1.55 -14.62 3.90
N LYS A 199 -1.51 -15.66 4.74
CA LYS A 199 -1.70 -17.04 4.27
C LYS A 199 -3.07 -17.24 3.65
N ALA A 200 -4.14 -16.77 4.29
CA ALA A 200 -5.50 -16.90 3.77
C ALA A 200 -5.66 -16.23 2.40
N TYR A 201 -5.15 -15.02 2.22
CA TYR A 201 -5.19 -14.34 0.91
C TYR A 201 -4.39 -15.09 -0.15
N ARG A 202 -3.20 -15.58 0.20
CA ARG A 202 -2.37 -16.37 -0.73
C ARG A 202 -3.05 -17.68 -1.13
N ASP A 203 -3.70 -18.40 -0.19
CA ASP A 203 -4.45 -19.63 -0.47
C ASP A 203 -5.63 -19.38 -1.43
N MET A 204 -6.20 -18.15 -1.42
CA MET A 204 -7.22 -17.70 -2.36
C MET A 204 -6.63 -17.20 -3.70
N GLY A 205 -5.30 -17.12 -3.83
CA GLY A 205 -4.61 -16.65 -5.04
C GLY A 205 -4.41 -15.15 -5.13
N TYR A 206 -4.55 -14.41 -4.02
CA TYR A 206 -4.26 -12.99 -3.93
C TYR A 206 -2.83 -12.73 -3.48
N TYR A 207 -2.19 -11.69 -4.03
CA TYR A 207 -0.92 -11.16 -3.52
C TYR A 207 -1.15 -10.25 -2.32
N THR A 208 -0.09 -10.06 -1.53
CA THR A 208 -0.12 -9.21 -0.33
C THR A 208 1.02 -8.22 -0.30
N ILE A 209 0.71 -6.94 -0.07
CA ILE A 209 1.68 -5.87 0.19
C ILE A 209 1.47 -5.40 1.62
N LYS A 210 2.43 -5.61 2.51
CA LYS A 210 2.35 -5.06 3.88
C LYS A 210 2.92 -3.66 3.89
N HIS A 211 2.11 -2.69 4.34
CA HIS A 211 2.54 -1.32 4.60
C HIS A 211 2.59 -1.05 6.10
N THR A 212 3.66 -0.42 6.54
CA THR A 212 3.82 0.17 7.87
C THR A 212 4.98 1.16 7.86
N ASP A 213 4.78 2.31 8.48
CA ASP A 213 5.74 3.40 8.55
C ASP A 213 6.68 3.30 9.75
N GLY A 214 7.63 4.25 9.82
CA GLY A 214 8.53 4.49 10.95
C GLY A 214 9.70 3.50 11.05
N ASN A 215 10.29 3.42 12.25
CA ASN A 215 11.44 2.55 12.51
C ASN A 215 11.01 1.09 12.70
N ILE A 216 10.86 0.40 11.59
CA ILE A 216 10.47 -1.02 11.56
C ILE A 216 11.64 -1.98 11.77
N MET A 217 12.88 -1.49 11.85
CA MET A 217 14.06 -2.35 11.95
C MET A 217 14.01 -3.33 13.14
N PRO A 218 13.53 -2.94 14.35
CA PRO A 218 13.44 -3.88 15.48
C PRO A 218 12.43 -5.02 15.28
N ILE A 219 11.41 -4.83 14.41
CA ILE A 219 10.35 -5.84 14.13
C ILE A 219 10.47 -6.43 12.72
N MET A 220 11.50 -6.06 11.97
CA MET A 220 11.69 -6.45 10.56
C MET A 220 11.66 -7.98 10.37
N GLU A 221 12.31 -8.72 11.25
CA GLU A 221 12.36 -10.18 11.16
C GLU A 221 10.96 -10.80 11.29
N HIS A 222 10.11 -10.30 12.21
CA HIS A 222 8.73 -10.73 12.35
C HIS A 222 7.91 -10.42 11.10
N LEU A 223 8.08 -9.22 10.51
CA LEU A 223 7.39 -8.85 9.27
C LEU A 223 7.75 -9.78 8.11
N VAL A 224 9.04 -10.09 7.94
CA VAL A 224 9.52 -11.00 6.89
C VAL A 224 9.04 -12.44 7.14
N GLN A 225 8.99 -12.90 8.40
CA GLN A 225 8.50 -14.23 8.77
C GLN A 225 7.00 -14.40 8.52
N CYS A 226 6.20 -13.32 8.53
CA CYS A 226 4.80 -13.35 8.11
C CYS A 226 4.64 -13.63 6.59
N LYS A 227 5.71 -13.51 5.82
CA LYS A 227 5.80 -13.83 4.38
C LYS A 227 4.83 -13.05 3.49
N PRO A 228 4.66 -11.73 3.61
CA PRO A 228 3.97 -10.98 2.58
C PRO A 228 4.76 -11.05 1.26
N ASP A 229 4.11 -10.79 0.13
CA ASP A 229 4.81 -10.76 -1.16
C ASP A 229 5.69 -9.50 -1.28
N ALA A 230 5.27 -8.40 -0.66
CA ALA A 230 6.06 -7.17 -0.60
C ALA A 230 5.94 -6.45 0.75
N LEU A 231 6.96 -5.65 1.08
CA LEU A 231 6.99 -4.73 2.22
C LEU A 231 7.16 -3.28 1.74
N HIS A 232 6.26 -2.42 2.12
CA HIS A 232 6.21 -0.97 1.99
C HIS A 232 6.12 -0.37 3.41
N SER A 233 6.65 0.75 3.80
CA SER A 233 7.21 1.90 3.14
C SER A 233 8.75 1.89 3.10
N LEU A 234 9.39 1.17 4.03
CA LEU A 234 10.84 1.20 4.25
C LEU A 234 11.32 2.63 4.56
N ASP A 235 10.64 3.28 5.49
CA ASP A 235 10.69 4.73 5.70
C ASP A 235 12.09 5.23 6.09
N PRO A 236 12.75 6.06 5.27
CA PRO A 236 14.04 6.62 5.59
C PRO A 236 13.99 7.61 6.77
N GLN A 237 12.83 8.23 7.06
CA GLN A 237 12.64 9.07 8.24
C GLN A 237 12.61 8.23 9.53
N GLY A 238 12.21 6.97 9.43
CA GLY A 238 12.33 5.96 10.49
C GLY A 238 13.72 5.32 10.58
N GLY A 239 14.69 5.80 9.78
CA GLY A 239 16.07 5.27 9.78
C GLY A 239 16.23 3.94 9.04
N VAL A 240 15.27 3.56 8.19
CA VAL A 240 15.36 2.33 7.40
C VAL A 240 16.32 2.52 6.22
N ASP A 241 17.42 1.78 6.24
CA ASP A 241 18.39 1.74 5.14
C ASP A 241 17.97 0.72 4.08
N LEU A 242 17.47 1.21 2.94
CA LEU A 242 17.00 0.36 1.83
C LEU A 242 18.10 -0.60 1.33
N LYS A 243 19.34 -0.13 1.25
CA LYS A 243 20.46 -0.95 0.78
C LYS A 243 20.69 -2.14 1.71
N LEU A 244 20.72 -1.88 3.02
CA LEU A 244 20.88 -2.93 4.04
C LEU A 244 19.70 -3.91 4.01
N VAL A 245 18.46 -3.41 3.94
CA VAL A 245 17.26 -4.25 3.86
C VAL A 245 17.29 -5.09 2.58
N LYS A 246 17.68 -4.50 1.44
CA LYS A 246 17.80 -5.20 0.16
C LYS A 246 18.84 -6.33 0.24
N GLN A 247 19.98 -6.09 0.83
CA GLN A 247 21.02 -7.11 1.00
C GLN A 247 20.58 -8.27 1.90
N LYS A 248 19.81 -7.97 2.96
CA LYS A 248 19.42 -8.96 3.97
C LYS A 248 18.15 -9.73 3.64
N TYR A 249 17.22 -9.11 2.94
CA TYR A 249 15.87 -9.66 2.74
C TYR A 249 15.37 -9.62 1.28
N GLY A 250 16.11 -9.01 0.36
CA GLY A 250 15.67 -8.84 -1.02
C GLY A 250 15.49 -10.14 -1.81
N ASP A 251 16.07 -11.26 -1.34
CA ASP A 251 15.85 -12.61 -1.86
C ASP A 251 14.54 -13.25 -1.33
N LYS A 252 14.00 -12.74 -0.21
CA LYS A 252 12.83 -13.28 0.48
C LYS A 252 11.55 -12.52 0.17
N ILE A 253 11.64 -11.19 0.00
CA ILE A 253 10.48 -10.29 -0.11
C ILE A 253 10.74 -9.20 -1.15
N CYS A 254 9.71 -8.80 -1.88
CA CYS A 254 9.78 -7.60 -2.72
C CYS A 254 9.77 -6.35 -1.85
N LEU A 255 10.57 -5.35 -2.20
CA LEU A 255 10.67 -4.09 -1.48
C LEU A 255 9.95 -2.99 -2.26
N VAL A 256 9.11 -2.20 -1.58
CA VAL A 256 8.37 -1.09 -2.17
C VAL A 256 8.73 0.20 -1.46
N GLY A 257 9.08 1.23 -2.20
CA GLY A 257 9.49 2.51 -1.64
C GLY A 257 10.73 3.04 -2.33
N ASN A 258 11.55 3.86 -1.73
CA ASN A 258 11.42 4.49 -0.41
C ASN A 258 11.92 5.94 -0.49
N VAL A 259 11.41 6.67 -1.51
CA VAL A 259 11.76 8.09 -1.64
C VAL A 259 11.20 8.86 -0.43
N ASN A 260 12.06 9.64 0.22
CA ASN A 260 11.73 10.36 1.45
C ASN A 260 10.66 11.43 1.21
N CYS A 261 9.44 11.20 1.73
CA CYS A 261 8.34 12.16 1.63
C CYS A 261 8.66 13.52 2.27
N GLY A 262 9.45 13.55 3.35
CA GLY A 262 9.88 14.79 3.98
C GLY A 262 10.74 15.66 3.05
N LEU A 263 11.64 15.04 2.28
CA LEU A 263 12.44 15.75 1.28
C LEU A 263 11.59 16.21 0.10
N LEU A 264 10.61 15.43 -0.32
CA LEU A 264 9.67 15.87 -1.35
C LEU A 264 8.77 17.02 -0.87
N GLN A 265 8.50 17.12 0.43
CA GLN A 265 7.68 18.19 1.00
C GLN A 265 8.48 19.48 1.23
N THR A 266 9.60 19.40 1.93
CA THR A 266 10.30 20.56 2.50
C THR A 266 11.79 20.64 2.18
N GLY A 267 12.37 19.61 1.53
CA GLY A 267 13.78 19.62 1.10
C GLY A 267 14.04 20.56 -0.06
N THR A 268 15.30 20.74 -0.42
CA THR A 268 15.68 21.38 -1.69
C THR A 268 15.49 20.42 -2.86
N ASP A 269 15.46 20.94 -4.08
CA ASP A 269 15.34 20.12 -5.28
C ASP A 269 16.57 19.18 -5.44
N GLU A 270 17.76 19.64 -5.03
CA GLU A 270 18.99 18.85 -5.05
C GLU A 270 18.94 17.69 -4.05
N GLU A 271 18.45 17.93 -2.82
CA GLU A 271 18.28 16.89 -1.80
C GLU A 271 17.25 15.85 -2.24
N ALA A 272 16.10 16.30 -2.75
CA ALA A 272 15.07 15.42 -3.27
C ALA A 272 15.58 14.59 -4.45
N ALA A 273 16.27 15.20 -5.43
CA ALA A 273 16.84 14.50 -6.57
C ALA A 273 17.91 13.46 -6.16
N ALA A 274 18.74 13.81 -5.17
CA ALA A 274 19.75 12.88 -4.64
C ALA A 274 19.10 11.67 -3.97
N ASP A 275 18.04 11.87 -3.20
CA ASP A 275 17.31 10.79 -2.52
C ASP A 275 16.55 9.90 -3.51
N ILE A 276 15.92 10.48 -4.53
CA ILE A 276 15.26 9.74 -5.61
C ILE A 276 16.26 8.78 -6.28
N ARG A 277 17.46 9.28 -6.64
CA ARG A 277 18.51 8.46 -7.25
C ARG A 277 19.07 7.42 -6.28
N ARG A 278 19.15 7.74 -4.99
CA ARG A 278 19.51 6.79 -3.94
C ARG A 278 18.53 5.61 -3.92
N ALA A 279 17.21 5.88 -3.92
CA ALA A 279 16.19 4.84 -3.88
C ALA A 279 16.29 3.90 -5.10
N LEU A 280 16.48 4.44 -6.31
CA LEU A 280 16.68 3.64 -7.52
C LEU A 280 17.97 2.80 -7.44
N ARG A 281 19.10 3.43 -7.09
CA ARG A 281 20.40 2.77 -6.99
C ARG A 281 20.41 1.61 -6.00
N ASP A 282 19.75 1.79 -4.84
CA ASP A 282 19.80 0.84 -3.73
C ASP A 282 18.71 -0.25 -3.84
N GLY A 283 17.57 0.07 -4.48
CA GLY A 283 16.43 -0.86 -4.61
C GLY A 283 16.48 -1.75 -5.85
N MET A 284 16.89 -1.24 -7.00
CA MET A 284 16.82 -1.96 -8.28
C MET A 284 17.71 -3.23 -8.39
N PRO A 285 18.95 -3.27 -7.86
CA PRO A 285 19.82 -4.43 -8.04
C PRO A 285 19.15 -5.74 -7.60
N GLY A 286 19.23 -6.77 -8.46
CA GLY A 286 18.67 -8.10 -8.16
C GLY A 286 17.14 -8.20 -8.29
N TYR A 287 16.48 -7.22 -8.90
CA TYR A 287 15.00 -7.17 -9.08
C TYR A 287 14.23 -7.16 -7.76
N GLY A 288 12.93 -7.51 -7.76
CA GLY A 288 12.12 -7.52 -6.54
C GLY A 288 12.05 -6.16 -5.86
N PHE A 289 11.86 -5.11 -6.68
CA PHE A 289 11.72 -3.74 -6.22
C PHE A 289 10.61 -3.04 -7.01
N ILE A 290 9.79 -2.26 -6.29
CA ILE A 290 8.78 -1.37 -6.83
C ILE A 290 9.10 0.03 -6.31
N PHE A 291 9.35 0.96 -7.23
CA PHE A 291 9.72 2.33 -6.90
C PHE A 291 8.50 3.11 -6.44
N SER A 292 8.60 3.79 -5.30
CA SER A 292 7.51 4.53 -4.66
C SER A 292 8.05 5.59 -3.70
N THR A 293 7.20 6.49 -3.27
CA THR A 293 7.45 7.28 -2.07
C THR A 293 7.47 6.38 -0.81
N SER A 294 7.99 6.90 0.30
CA SER A 294 8.03 6.17 1.58
C SER A 294 6.70 6.18 2.33
N ASN A 295 5.65 6.79 1.80
CA ASN A 295 4.31 6.85 2.37
C ASN A 295 3.27 7.10 1.27
N CYS A 296 2.27 7.92 1.52
CA CYS A 296 1.34 8.46 0.52
C CYS A 296 1.90 9.72 -0.12
N VAL A 297 1.46 10.04 -1.33
CA VAL A 297 1.57 11.39 -1.89
C VAL A 297 0.45 12.23 -1.26
N TYR A 298 0.71 12.76 -0.06
CA TYR A 298 -0.30 13.43 0.76
C TYR A 298 -0.48 14.90 0.39
N THR A 299 -1.60 15.49 0.80
CA THR A 299 -1.89 16.92 0.62
C THR A 299 -0.82 17.78 1.32
N GLY A 300 -0.17 18.65 0.55
CA GLY A 300 0.95 19.50 1.03
C GLY A 300 2.34 18.97 0.63
N LEU A 301 2.45 17.79 0.05
CA LEU A 301 3.67 17.39 -0.64
C LEU A 301 3.82 18.24 -1.92
N ASP A 302 5.05 18.65 -2.24
CA ASP A 302 5.31 19.51 -3.41
C ASP A 302 5.12 18.74 -4.73
N LEU A 303 4.12 19.14 -5.52
CA LEU A 303 3.82 18.51 -6.81
C LEU A 303 4.97 18.65 -7.82
N GLY A 304 5.74 19.74 -7.75
CA GLY A 304 6.90 19.96 -8.62
C GLY A 304 7.98 18.91 -8.36
N ARG A 305 8.31 18.64 -7.09
CA ARG A 305 9.28 17.61 -6.70
C ARG A 305 8.75 16.20 -6.99
N TYR A 306 7.45 15.95 -6.84
CA TYR A 306 6.86 14.67 -7.28
C TYR A 306 6.98 14.48 -8.81
N ASN A 307 6.73 15.53 -9.59
CA ASN A 307 6.94 15.49 -11.03
C ASN A 307 8.42 15.27 -11.39
N MET A 308 9.36 15.88 -10.64
CA MET A 308 10.79 15.61 -10.77
C MET A 308 11.13 14.14 -10.45
N MET A 309 10.55 13.57 -9.40
CA MET A 309 10.69 12.14 -9.06
C MET A 309 10.26 11.25 -10.24
N ASN A 310 9.09 11.53 -10.82
CA ASN A 310 8.57 10.79 -11.95
C ASN A 310 9.49 10.93 -13.20
N LYS A 311 10.03 12.12 -13.44
CA LYS A 311 10.98 12.38 -14.53
C LYS A 311 12.27 11.58 -14.35
N ILE A 312 12.89 11.63 -13.17
CA ILE A 312 14.12 10.87 -12.87
C ILE A 312 13.87 9.37 -12.99
N TRP A 313 12.73 8.86 -12.49
CA TRP A 313 12.35 7.46 -12.66
C TRP A 313 12.26 7.07 -14.14
N ARG A 314 11.65 7.89 -15.01
CA ARG A 314 11.56 7.62 -16.45
C ARG A 314 12.92 7.59 -17.14
N GLU A 315 13.84 8.44 -16.73
CA GLU A 315 15.18 8.57 -17.32
C GLU A 315 16.17 7.53 -16.79
N GLU A 316 16.14 7.24 -15.50
CA GLU A 316 17.18 6.47 -14.79
C GLU A 316 16.67 5.11 -14.25
N GLY A 317 15.37 4.91 -14.11
CA GLY A 317 14.76 3.70 -13.53
C GLY A 317 14.64 2.53 -14.52
N VAL A 318 15.60 2.31 -15.38
CA VAL A 318 15.59 1.25 -16.41
C VAL A 318 16.56 0.15 -16.05
N TYR A 319 16.09 -1.09 -16.01
CA TYR A 319 16.95 -2.26 -15.89
C TYR A 319 17.77 -2.45 -17.19
N LYS A 320 19.06 -2.64 -17.01
CA LYS A 320 20.03 -2.88 -18.11
C LYS A 320 20.18 -4.34 -18.41
#